data_79b75033b303b77d924fc633442b2b35
#
_entry.id   79b75033b303b77d924fc633442b2b35
#
_cell.length_a   1.000
_cell.length_b   1.000
_cell.length_c   1.000
_cell.angle_alpha   90.00
_cell.angle_beta   90.00
_cell.angle_gamma   90.00
#
_symmetry.space_group_name_H-M   'P 1'
#
loop_
_entity.id
_entity.type
_entity.pdbx_description
1 polymer ?
#
loop_
_entity_poly.entity_id
_entity_poly.type
_entity_poly.pdbx_seq_one_letter_code
_entity_poly.pdbx_strand_id
1 'polypeptide(L)'
;HSAPGGGPEDQEACKPYKIPPFNPLSENGFFPESIGKFKGLRAKIDDPAFIDALDYEKVLLKKMKVEHEYPHCWRCKNPVIFRITYQWFFKVEDLREKMLQENKKVGWVPDTAKHAYESWIKNLKDNSISRQRYWGTPLPIWKCGDCGAVKVIGSRKELKAEAGKIPENLHLPWIDAVKITCGKCKNPMSRVPDVIDVWVDAGTASWNCLDNDPQKMKEWFPADFISEAKEQTRLWFSMLSIVSYLYLGKNSFKNVYVYGMLYDIGGQKMSKSLGNVISPYELIDKYGVDVMRSYMCQTNAGEDINFSWEECKSKVRGLTVLWNTHKLLINLSRETNIQPFSLKEAKVKKYFAVEEKYMLSRLHSVIRQVTELMGQHRMDEVIAPLEELFLELSRAYIQMVREKSLLGEEEEKEACLYTFAAVLLETMKMYNIIAPFICEAMYQNLKEEFALGEESISHHRWPKADAKKINPKVEQGMKLALEIIQAGLHAREKAKLGLRWPVKEALIVSKSSDVKEVVSQFQNIISTQLNAKEIVFAAEAKEMQYLVKPDYSKIGPAYGNLSPQIIARLTMDS
;
A
#
# COMPACT_ATOMS: atom_id res chain seq x y z
N HIS A 1 28.15 37.08 -0.82
CA HIS A 1 29.05 36.19 -1.54
C HIS A 1 28.29 35.06 -2.19
N SER A 2 28.56 34.82 -3.47
CA SER A 2 28.02 33.69 -4.20
C SER A 2 29.16 33.01 -4.97
N ALA A 3 29.19 31.67 -4.95
CA ALA A 3 30.24 30.87 -5.58
C ALA A 3 29.60 29.89 -6.61
N PRO A 4 29.36 30.35 -7.85
CA PRO A 4 28.79 29.47 -8.86
C PRO A 4 29.71 28.27 -9.09
N GLY A 5 29.19 27.06 -8.87
CA GLY A 5 29.94 25.82 -8.85
C GLY A 5 30.26 25.29 -7.44
N GLY A 6 29.97 26.04 -6.38
CA GLY A 6 30.01 25.59 -5.00
C GLY A 6 28.70 24.91 -4.53
N GLY A 7 27.59 25.23 -5.18
CA GLY A 7 26.28 24.66 -4.92
C GLY A 7 25.29 24.98 -6.03
N PRO A 8 24.14 24.29 -6.11
CA PRO A 8 23.12 24.51 -7.13
C PRO A 8 22.44 25.88 -7.00
N GLU A 9 22.23 26.38 -5.79
CA GLU A 9 21.60 27.68 -5.51
C GLU A 9 22.46 28.84 -6.02
N ASP A 10 23.76 28.79 -5.75
CA ASP A 10 24.71 29.79 -6.25
C ASP A 10 24.77 29.80 -7.79
N GLN A 11 24.74 28.63 -8.40
CA GLN A 11 24.74 28.51 -9.86
C GLN A 11 23.47 29.08 -10.47
N GLU A 12 22.30 28.81 -9.90
CA GLU A 12 21.02 29.37 -10.35
C GLU A 12 21.01 30.91 -10.21
N ALA A 13 21.45 31.43 -9.07
CA ALA A 13 21.54 32.87 -8.83
C ALA A 13 22.47 33.59 -9.81
N CYS A 14 23.56 32.94 -10.24
CA CYS A 14 24.55 33.51 -11.15
C CYS A 14 24.20 33.37 -12.65
N LYS A 15 23.32 32.43 -13.00
CA LYS A 15 22.91 32.12 -14.36
C LYS A 15 22.34 33.32 -15.14
N PRO A 16 21.43 34.16 -14.58
CA PRO A 16 20.91 35.33 -15.27
C PRO A 16 21.99 36.36 -15.64
N TYR A 17 23.05 36.42 -14.82
CA TYR A 17 24.18 37.34 -15.02
C TYR A 17 25.26 36.77 -15.90
N LYS A 18 25.08 35.56 -16.47
CA LYS A 18 26.07 34.86 -17.30
C LYS A 18 27.44 34.68 -16.64
N ILE A 19 27.49 34.59 -15.32
CA ILE A 19 28.72 34.31 -14.58
C ILE A 19 29.04 32.81 -14.76
N PRO A 20 30.21 32.48 -15.32
CA PRO A 20 30.56 31.07 -15.57
C PRO A 20 30.79 30.35 -14.24
N PRO A 21 30.31 29.10 -14.11
CA PRO A 21 30.60 28.31 -12.92
C PRO A 21 32.07 27.95 -12.87
N PHE A 22 32.64 28.05 -11.66
CA PHE A 22 34.04 27.70 -11.39
C PHE A 22 34.12 26.69 -10.24
N ASN A 23 34.67 25.52 -10.52
CA ASN A 23 34.94 24.51 -9.52
C ASN A 23 36.14 23.66 -9.97
N PRO A 24 37.29 23.88 -9.37
CA PRO A 24 38.57 23.27 -9.82
C PRO A 24 38.79 21.87 -9.25
N LEU A 25 37.89 21.35 -8.40
CA LEU A 25 38.09 20.08 -7.67
C LEU A 25 38.26 18.90 -8.62
N SER A 26 39.28 18.08 -8.34
CA SER A 26 39.46 16.77 -8.97
C SER A 26 38.34 15.79 -8.57
N GLU A 27 38.28 14.64 -9.22
CA GLU A 27 37.32 13.59 -8.88
C GLU A 27 37.41 13.08 -7.46
N ASN A 28 38.59 13.14 -6.88
CA ASN A 28 38.87 12.73 -5.50
C ASN A 28 38.69 13.87 -4.49
N GLY A 29 38.21 15.06 -4.91
CA GLY A 29 37.95 16.20 -4.05
C GLY A 29 39.19 17.02 -3.66
N PHE A 30 40.30 16.83 -4.35
CA PHE A 30 41.54 17.60 -4.13
C PHE A 30 41.60 18.84 -5.01
N PHE A 31 42.19 19.90 -4.48
CA PHE A 31 42.51 21.10 -5.25
C PHE A 31 43.74 20.85 -6.11
N PRO A 32 43.70 21.12 -7.42
CA PRO A 32 44.80 20.90 -8.35
C PRO A 32 45.92 21.94 -8.19
N GLU A 33 47.05 21.71 -8.87
CA GLU A 33 48.21 22.61 -8.86
C GLU A 33 47.89 24.05 -9.30
N SER A 34 46.94 24.20 -10.22
CA SER A 34 46.52 25.50 -10.75
C SER A 34 45.93 26.46 -9.72
N ILE A 35 45.59 25.96 -8.51
CA ILE A 35 45.00 26.75 -7.42
C ILE A 35 46.10 27.29 -6.45
N GLY A 36 47.35 27.08 -6.79
CA GLY A 36 48.51 27.67 -6.06
C GLY A 36 48.58 27.19 -4.63
N LYS A 37 48.50 28.12 -3.64
CA LYS A 37 48.68 27.82 -2.20
C LYS A 37 47.77 26.77 -1.61
N PHE A 38 46.66 26.48 -2.25
CA PHE A 38 45.68 25.47 -1.82
C PHE A 38 45.87 24.10 -2.51
N LYS A 39 46.88 23.95 -3.34
CA LYS A 39 47.24 22.70 -4.02
C LYS A 39 47.28 21.54 -3.02
N GLY A 40 46.64 20.43 -3.37
CA GLY A 40 46.66 19.19 -2.60
C GLY A 40 45.77 19.16 -1.36
N LEU A 41 45.11 20.26 -1.00
CA LEU A 41 44.12 20.29 0.05
C LEU A 41 42.82 19.62 -0.42
N ARG A 42 42.07 19.04 0.51
CA ARG A 42 40.81 18.36 0.26
C ARG A 42 39.63 19.22 0.72
N ALA A 43 38.67 19.34 -0.14
CA ALA A 43 37.41 20.03 0.20
C ALA A 43 36.69 19.36 1.40
N LYS A 44 36.15 20.16 2.31
CA LYS A 44 35.47 19.76 3.55
C LYS A 44 36.29 19.07 4.62
N ILE A 45 37.50 18.61 4.30
CA ILE A 45 38.38 17.93 5.26
C ILE A 45 39.41 18.91 5.78
N ASP A 46 40.02 19.67 4.86
CA ASP A 46 41.09 20.62 5.18
C ASP A 46 40.56 22.06 5.31
N ASP A 47 39.25 22.24 5.63
CA ASP A 47 38.60 23.55 5.84
C ASP A 47 39.38 24.48 6.83
N PRO A 48 40.02 24.00 7.92
CA PRO A 48 40.83 24.84 8.78
C PRO A 48 41.96 25.59 8.03
N ALA A 49 42.63 24.95 7.08
CA ALA A 49 43.71 25.56 6.31
C ALA A 49 43.21 26.73 5.43
N PHE A 50 41.98 26.66 4.93
CA PHE A 50 41.38 27.79 4.20
C PHE A 50 41.04 28.94 5.13
N ILE A 51 40.54 28.65 6.34
CA ILE A 51 40.23 29.67 7.35
C ILE A 51 41.49 30.38 7.78
N ASP A 52 42.54 29.64 8.06
CA ASP A 52 43.85 30.19 8.46
C ASP A 52 44.45 31.08 7.35
N ALA A 53 44.30 30.70 6.08
CA ALA A 53 44.73 31.50 4.96
C ALA A 53 43.94 32.82 4.84
N LEU A 54 42.62 32.82 5.10
CA LEU A 54 41.79 34.02 5.11
C LEU A 54 42.16 34.96 6.27
N ASP A 55 42.50 34.40 7.42
CA ASP A 55 42.93 35.15 8.59
C ASP A 55 44.30 35.80 8.33
N TYR A 56 45.26 35.06 7.77
CA TYR A 56 46.55 35.57 7.37
C TYR A 56 46.45 36.77 6.39
N GLU A 57 45.53 36.70 5.45
CA GLU A 57 45.24 37.78 4.51
C GLU A 57 44.43 38.93 5.10
N LYS A 58 44.03 38.85 6.37
CA LYS A 58 43.21 39.83 7.09
C LYS A 58 41.84 40.12 6.46
N VAL A 59 41.28 39.13 5.76
CA VAL A 59 39.95 39.20 5.14
C VAL A 59 38.88 38.42 5.94
N LEU A 60 39.28 37.69 6.98
CA LEU A 60 38.39 36.98 7.88
C LEU A 60 37.75 37.96 8.89
N LEU A 61 36.42 38.21 8.74
CA LEU A 61 35.72 39.08 9.68
C LEU A 61 35.39 38.39 11.00
N LYS A 62 34.90 37.13 10.93
CA LYS A 62 34.48 36.36 12.09
C LYS A 62 34.42 34.87 11.77
N LYS A 63 34.85 34.06 12.73
CA LYS A 63 34.66 32.59 12.71
C LYS A 63 33.61 32.21 13.73
N MET A 64 32.59 31.48 13.32
CA MET A 64 31.54 30.96 14.18
C MET A 64 31.31 29.47 13.89
N LYS A 65 31.03 28.69 14.92
CA LYS A 65 30.59 27.32 14.76
C LYS A 65 29.07 27.33 14.50
N VAL A 66 28.66 26.69 13.42
CA VAL A 66 27.24 26.54 13.05
C VAL A 66 26.94 25.07 12.98
N GLU A 67 25.85 24.65 13.63
CA GLU A 67 25.29 23.32 13.52
C GLU A 67 24.20 23.33 12.46
N HIS A 68 24.33 22.46 11.47
CA HIS A 68 23.36 22.35 10.38
C HIS A 68 23.40 20.93 9.80
N GLU A 69 22.31 20.53 9.14
CA GLU A 69 22.26 19.29 8.38
C GLU A 69 23.16 19.37 7.16
N TYR A 70 23.93 18.32 6.92
CA TYR A 70 24.80 18.21 5.76
C TYR A 70 24.74 16.81 5.15
N PRO A 71 24.63 16.67 3.80
CA PRO A 71 24.55 15.36 3.16
C PRO A 71 25.87 14.59 3.27
N HIS A 72 25.77 13.34 3.74
CA HIS A 72 26.87 12.40 3.83
C HIS A 72 26.63 11.19 2.93
N CYS A 73 27.71 10.63 2.40
CA CYS A 73 27.65 9.41 1.63
C CYS A 73 27.06 8.28 2.48
N TRP A 74 25.97 7.66 2.02
CA TRP A 74 25.31 6.57 2.74
C TRP A 74 26.22 5.35 2.98
N ARG A 75 27.24 5.17 2.14
CA ARG A 75 28.18 4.04 2.21
C ARG A 75 29.40 4.34 3.10
N CYS A 76 30.16 5.38 2.80
CA CYS A 76 31.41 5.69 3.52
C CYS A 76 31.27 6.76 4.61
N LYS A 77 30.07 7.34 4.77
CA LYS A 77 29.73 8.39 5.77
C LYS A 77 30.53 9.71 5.64
N ASN A 78 31.35 9.84 4.62
CA ASN A 78 32.07 11.10 4.37
C ASN A 78 31.11 12.19 3.87
N PRO A 79 31.34 13.47 4.15
CA PRO A 79 30.55 14.57 3.60
C PRO A 79 30.64 14.59 2.07
N VAL A 80 29.52 14.89 1.45
CA VAL A 80 29.42 15.01 -0.02
C VAL A 80 29.98 16.36 -0.45
N ILE A 81 30.63 16.40 -1.60
CA ILE A 81 31.09 17.66 -2.22
C ILE A 81 30.33 17.91 -3.53
N PHE A 82 30.10 19.18 -3.85
CA PHE A 82 29.61 19.58 -5.15
C PHE A 82 30.76 19.69 -6.14
N ARG A 83 30.55 19.20 -7.35
CA ARG A 83 31.54 19.24 -8.42
C ARG A 83 30.86 19.51 -9.75
N ILE A 84 31.44 20.34 -10.57
CA ILE A 84 30.98 20.58 -11.94
C ILE A 84 31.52 19.49 -12.85
N THR A 85 30.66 18.94 -13.69
CA THR A 85 31.02 17.98 -14.72
C THR A 85 30.09 18.11 -15.93
N TYR A 86 30.58 17.67 -17.09
CA TYR A 86 29.74 17.60 -18.29
C TYR A 86 28.76 16.45 -18.16
N GLN A 87 27.49 16.73 -18.44
CA GLN A 87 26.41 15.76 -18.39
C GLN A 87 25.55 15.86 -19.64
N TRP A 88 24.92 14.74 -19.99
CA TRP A 88 23.89 14.69 -21.00
C TRP A 88 22.53 14.82 -20.36
N PHE A 89 21.64 15.60 -20.99
CA PHE A 89 20.31 15.89 -20.45
C PHE A 89 19.22 15.56 -21.47
N PHE A 90 18.10 15.07 -20.98
CA PHE A 90 16.85 15.20 -21.69
C PHE A 90 16.28 16.60 -21.44
N LYS A 91 15.94 17.32 -22.52
CA LYS A 91 15.23 18.59 -22.43
C LYS A 91 13.75 18.29 -22.21
N VAL A 92 13.27 18.48 -20.99
CA VAL A 92 11.93 18.06 -20.55
C VAL A 92 11.12 19.18 -19.90
N GLU A 93 11.72 20.33 -19.65
CA GLU A 93 11.00 21.47 -19.06
C GLU A 93 9.77 21.87 -19.88
N ASP A 94 9.84 21.77 -21.19
CA ASP A 94 8.75 22.08 -22.12
C ASP A 94 7.58 21.06 -22.04
N LEU A 95 7.78 19.91 -21.39
CA LEU A 95 6.75 18.88 -21.21
C LEU A 95 5.82 19.12 -20.01
N ARG A 96 6.15 20.03 -19.10
CA ARG A 96 5.43 20.26 -17.83
C ARG A 96 3.92 20.39 -18.03
N GLU A 97 3.51 21.32 -18.86
CA GLU A 97 2.09 21.60 -19.08
C GLU A 97 1.35 20.38 -19.66
N LYS A 98 1.94 19.70 -20.62
CA LYS A 98 1.37 18.49 -21.21
C LYS A 98 1.25 17.38 -20.19
N MET A 99 2.28 17.15 -19.39
CA MET A 99 2.27 16.14 -18.34
C MET A 99 1.21 16.43 -17.28
N LEU A 100 1.06 17.69 -16.83
CA LEU A 100 0.02 18.10 -15.90
C LEU A 100 -1.39 17.88 -16.44
N GLN A 101 -1.64 18.23 -17.71
CA GLN A 101 -2.95 18.03 -18.33
C GLN A 101 -3.31 16.54 -18.44
N GLU A 102 -2.38 15.73 -18.90
CA GLU A 102 -2.61 14.28 -19.04
C GLU A 102 -2.73 13.58 -17.67
N ASN A 103 -2.00 14.05 -16.64
CA ASN A 103 -2.11 13.50 -15.29
C ASN A 103 -3.51 13.63 -14.67
N LYS A 104 -4.33 14.58 -15.14
CA LYS A 104 -5.73 14.69 -14.71
C LYS A 104 -6.57 13.46 -15.03
N LYS A 105 -6.17 12.69 -16.06
CA LYS A 105 -6.84 11.46 -16.52
C LYS A 105 -6.34 10.21 -15.81
N VAL A 106 -5.24 10.31 -15.05
CA VAL A 106 -4.64 9.18 -14.34
C VAL A 106 -5.36 8.99 -13.01
N GLY A 107 -5.78 7.77 -12.74
CA GLY A 107 -6.29 7.34 -11.43
C GLY A 107 -5.13 7.18 -10.45
N TRP A 108 -5.17 7.85 -9.31
CA TRP A 108 -4.17 7.74 -8.25
C TRP A 108 -4.82 7.25 -6.96
N VAL A 109 -4.17 6.31 -6.31
CA VAL A 109 -4.51 5.87 -4.95
C VAL A 109 -3.22 5.88 -4.13
N PRO A 110 -3.14 6.70 -3.06
CA PRO A 110 -4.09 7.71 -2.63
C PRO A 110 -3.99 9.04 -3.41
N ASP A 111 -4.93 9.93 -3.23
CA ASP A 111 -4.91 11.28 -3.85
C ASP A 111 -3.70 12.12 -3.43
N THR A 112 -3.15 11.89 -2.24
CA THR A 112 -1.94 12.56 -1.76
C THR A 112 -0.73 12.29 -2.66
N ALA A 113 -0.63 11.09 -3.24
CA ALA A 113 0.42 10.74 -4.19
C ALA A 113 0.29 11.50 -5.52
N LYS A 114 -0.95 11.74 -5.99
CA LYS A 114 -1.22 12.61 -7.14
C LYS A 114 -0.71 14.02 -6.91
N HIS A 115 -1.03 14.62 -5.77
CA HIS A 115 -0.57 15.96 -5.42
C HIS A 115 0.95 16.05 -5.34
N ALA A 116 1.61 15.04 -4.75
CA ALA A 116 3.06 14.95 -4.69
C ALA A 116 3.69 14.87 -6.10
N TYR A 117 3.10 14.08 -6.99
CA TYR A 117 3.54 13.95 -8.38
C TYR A 117 3.33 15.23 -9.17
N GLU A 118 2.17 15.89 -9.04
CA GLU A 118 1.89 17.18 -9.69
C GLU A 118 2.83 18.28 -9.21
N SER A 119 3.12 18.34 -7.91
CA SER A 119 4.10 19.27 -7.36
C SER A 119 5.49 19.03 -7.94
N TRP A 120 5.87 17.77 -8.12
CA TRP A 120 7.14 17.43 -8.75
C TRP A 120 7.17 17.85 -10.23
N ILE A 121 6.10 17.61 -11.02
CA ILE A 121 6.03 18.04 -12.44
C ILE A 121 6.15 19.57 -12.55
N LYS A 122 5.47 20.34 -11.68
CA LYS A 122 5.55 21.80 -11.67
C LYS A 122 6.99 22.32 -11.52
N ASN A 123 7.82 21.58 -10.81
CA ASN A 123 9.22 21.88 -10.55
C ASN A 123 10.19 21.06 -11.43
N LEU A 124 9.68 20.37 -12.46
CA LEU A 124 10.49 19.54 -13.35
C LEU A 124 11.55 20.40 -14.05
N LYS A 125 12.80 19.99 -13.95
CA LYS A 125 13.95 20.54 -14.69
C LYS A 125 14.46 19.53 -15.70
N ASP A 126 15.27 20.00 -16.64
CA ASP A 126 15.97 19.12 -17.58
C ASP A 126 16.70 18.01 -16.83
N ASN A 127 16.55 16.79 -17.29
CA ASN A 127 16.94 15.60 -16.54
C ASN A 127 18.28 15.05 -17.04
N SER A 128 19.30 15.01 -16.14
CA SER A 128 20.59 14.40 -16.45
C SER A 128 20.45 12.88 -16.62
N ILE A 129 20.86 12.39 -17.78
CA ILE A 129 20.76 10.97 -18.15
C ILE A 129 22.09 10.23 -18.18
N SER A 130 23.21 10.91 -17.99
CA SER A 130 24.54 10.29 -17.98
C SER A 130 25.08 10.10 -16.57
N ARG A 131 25.85 9.03 -16.36
CA ARG A 131 26.53 8.71 -15.11
C ARG A 131 27.97 8.27 -15.39
N GLN A 132 28.90 8.83 -14.65
CA GLN A 132 30.32 8.45 -14.70
C GLN A 132 30.55 7.19 -13.86
N ARG A 133 30.15 6.06 -14.42
CA ARG A 133 30.29 4.72 -13.79
C ARG A 133 30.84 3.74 -14.80
N TYR A 134 31.52 2.71 -14.29
CA TYR A 134 32.07 1.67 -15.15
C TYR A 134 30.97 0.74 -15.69
N TRP A 135 30.06 0.27 -14.84
CA TRP A 135 29.03 -0.68 -15.23
C TRP A 135 27.64 -0.05 -15.32
N GLY A 136 26.95 -0.34 -16.37
CA GLY A 136 25.59 0.09 -16.70
C GLY A 136 25.39 0.05 -18.23
N THR A 137 24.19 0.40 -18.69
CA THR A 137 23.89 0.54 -20.11
C THR A 137 24.72 1.67 -20.71
N PRO A 138 25.61 1.41 -21.68
CA PRO A 138 26.47 2.44 -22.26
C PRO A 138 25.67 3.51 -22.99
N LEU A 139 26.01 4.76 -22.78
CA LEU A 139 25.36 5.87 -23.49
C LEU A 139 25.65 5.76 -25.00
N PRO A 140 24.60 5.67 -25.87
CA PRO A 140 24.79 5.36 -27.30
C PRO A 140 25.13 6.62 -28.10
N ILE A 141 26.13 7.36 -27.66
CA ILE A 141 26.54 8.64 -28.27
C ILE A 141 28.02 8.58 -28.64
N TRP A 142 28.31 8.90 -29.92
CA TRP A 142 29.66 9.05 -30.43
C TRP A 142 29.97 10.53 -30.67
N LYS A 143 31.15 10.95 -30.28
CA LYS A 143 31.64 12.33 -30.42
C LYS A 143 32.95 12.34 -31.19
N CYS A 144 33.06 13.25 -32.15
CA CYS A 144 34.30 13.51 -32.87
C CYS A 144 35.24 14.40 -32.04
N GLY A 145 36.47 13.94 -31.82
CA GLY A 145 37.49 14.71 -31.11
C GLY A 145 37.91 15.98 -31.81
N ASP A 146 37.92 15.98 -33.16
CA ASP A 146 38.45 17.07 -33.98
C ASP A 146 37.42 18.19 -34.21
N CYS A 147 36.21 17.86 -34.64
CA CYS A 147 35.21 18.87 -34.99
C CYS A 147 34.05 18.99 -34.03
N GLY A 148 34.04 18.18 -32.92
CA GLY A 148 33.00 18.21 -31.92
C GLY A 148 31.64 17.65 -32.34
N ALA A 149 31.50 17.15 -33.59
CA ALA A 149 30.25 16.58 -34.07
C ALA A 149 29.80 15.39 -33.18
N VAL A 150 28.50 15.29 -32.97
CA VAL A 150 27.87 14.26 -32.16
C VAL A 150 26.96 13.40 -33.01
N LYS A 151 26.96 12.10 -32.79
CA LYS A 151 26.03 11.14 -33.40
C LYS A 151 25.45 10.23 -32.35
N VAL A 152 24.11 10.14 -32.30
CA VAL A 152 23.36 9.22 -31.45
C VAL A 152 23.00 8.00 -32.29
N ILE A 153 23.20 6.81 -31.77
CA ILE A 153 22.92 5.53 -32.43
C ILE A 153 21.74 4.86 -31.72
N GLY A 154 20.65 4.69 -32.47
CA GLY A 154 19.38 4.18 -31.91
C GLY A 154 19.24 2.65 -31.89
N SER A 155 20.11 1.89 -32.55
CA SER A 155 19.97 0.44 -32.61
C SER A 155 21.28 -0.30 -32.94
N ARG A 156 21.33 -1.61 -32.57
CA ARG A 156 22.43 -2.51 -33.01
C ARG A 156 22.58 -2.56 -34.52
N LYS A 157 21.47 -2.53 -35.26
CA LYS A 157 21.47 -2.55 -36.75
C LYS A 157 22.15 -1.30 -37.28
N GLU A 158 21.81 -0.13 -36.77
CA GLU A 158 22.42 1.14 -37.12
C GLU A 158 23.91 1.16 -36.77
N LEU A 159 24.28 0.73 -35.53
CA LEU A 159 25.66 0.67 -35.09
C LEU A 159 26.49 -0.24 -36.02
N LYS A 160 25.95 -1.38 -36.44
CA LYS A 160 26.61 -2.31 -37.35
C LYS A 160 26.79 -1.69 -38.75
N ALA A 161 25.79 -0.92 -39.23
CA ALA A 161 25.90 -0.21 -40.51
C ALA A 161 26.99 0.85 -40.50
N GLU A 162 27.14 1.58 -39.38
CA GLU A 162 28.13 2.66 -39.22
C GLU A 162 29.56 2.15 -38.95
N ALA A 163 29.70 1.10 -38.17
CA ALA A 163 30.99 0.58 -37.70
C ALA A 163 31.49 -0.64 -38.51
N GLY A 164 30.62 -1.26 -39.33
CA GLY A 164 30.87 -2.51 -40.03
C GLY A 164 30.85 -3.74 -39.17
N LYS A 165 31.64 -3.77 -38.09
CA LYS A 165 31.69 -4.87 -37.11
C LYS A 165 31.43 -4.33 -35.72
N ILE A 166 30.61 -5.06 -34.94
CA ILE A 166 30.29 -4.73 -33.55
C ILE A 166 30.54 -5.94 -32.65
N PRO A 167 30.92 -5.75 -31.38
CA PRO A 167 31.05 -6.84 -30.44
C PRO A 167 29.67 -7.44 -30.11
N GLU A 168 29.67 -8.70 -29.68
CA GLU A 168 28.47 -9.37 -29.20
C GLU A 168 27.96 -8.71 -27.92
N ASN A 169 28.86 -8.45 -26.99
CA ASN A 169 28.57 -7.72 -25.76
C ASN A 169 28.78 -6.21 -25.98
N LEU A 170 27.70 -5.43 -25.83
CA LEU A 170 27.72 -3.96 -26.00
C LEU A 170 27.99 -3.21 -24.69
N HIS A 171 28.40 -3.87 -23.60
CA HIS A 171 28.83 -3.20 -22.39
C HIS A 171 30.32 -2.77 -22.47
N LEU A 172 30.75 -1.99 -21.50
CA LEU A 172 32.15 -1.70 -21.28
C LEU A 172 32.93 -3.00 -20.93
N PRO A 173 34.17 -3.19 -21.38
CA PRO A 173 34.95 -2.26 -22.21
C PRO A 173 34.76 -2.46 -23.73
N TRP A 174 34.02 -3.46 -24.16
CA TRP A 174 33.97 -3.89 -25.57
C TRP A 174 33.41 -2.82 -26.51
N ILE A 175 32.36 -2.10 -26.06
CA ILE A 175 31.71 -1.05 -26.88
C ILE A 175 32.62 0.14 -27.11
N ASP A 176 33.55 0.45 -26.22
CA ASP A 176 34.45 1.60 -26.34
C ASP A 176 35.51 1.43 -27.45
N ALA A 177 35.77 0.19 -27.86
CA ALA A 177 36.62 -0.12 -29.01
C ALA A 177 35.93 0.22 -30.34
N VAL A 178 34.60 0.40 -30.37
CA VAL A 178 33.84 0.66 -31.60
C VAL A 178 33.99 2.12 -32.01
N LYS A 179 34.57 2.36 -33.17
CA LYS A 179 34.68 3.67 -33.80
C LYS A 179 33.75 3.77 -35.00
N ILE A 180 33.20 4.94 -35.22
CA ILE A 180 32.42 5.25 -36.43
C ILE A 180 33.03 6.44 -37.15
N THR A 181 32.72 6.63 -38.44
CA THR A 181 33.25 7.70 -39.22
C THR A 181 32.42 8.98 -39.03
N CYS A 182 33.09 10.09 -38.74
CA CYS A 182 32.42 11.41 -38.65
C CYS A 182 31.83 11.83 -39.99
N GLY A 183 30.51 12.08 -40.00
CA GLY A 183 29.84 12.57 -41.21
C GLY A 183 30.35 13.94 -41.70
N LYS A 184 30.90 14.77 -40.77
CA LYS A 184 31.34 16.13 -41.03
C LYS A 184 32.79 16.23 -41.52
N CYS A 185 33.74 15.66 -40.76
CA CYS A 185 35.18 15.79 -41.05
C CYS A 185 35.86 14.48 -41.46
N LYS A 186 35.10 13.37 -41.54
CA LYS A 186 35.56 12.03 -41.92
C LYS A 186 36.56 11.37 -40.95
N ASN A 187 36.89 12.02 -39.84
CA ASN A 187 37.76 11.45 -38.81
C ASN A 187 36.99 10.46 -37.93
N PRO A 188 37.68 9.54 -37.20
CA PRO A 188 37.02 8.58 -36.33
C PRO A 188 36.37 9.28 -35.14
N MET A 189 35.14 8.86 -34.83
CA MET A 189 34.42 9.27 -33.62
C MET A 189 34.56 8.20 -32.53
N SER A 190 34.68 8.62 -31.30
CA SER A 190 34.72 7.75 -30.12
C SER A 190 33.41 7.85 -29.36
N ARG A 191 33.00 6.75 -28.74
CA ARG A 191 31.83 6.76 -27.84
C ARG A 191 32.12 7.63 -26.61
N VAL A 192 31.12 8.34 -26.14
CA VAL A 192 31.15 9.03 -24.83
C VAL A 192 31.23 7.95 -23.73
N PRO A 193 32.22 8.01 -22.82
CA PRO A 193 32.51 6.89 -21.90
C PRO A 193 31.46 6.66 -20.81
N ASP A 194 30.47 7.55 -20.70
CA ASP A 194 29.42 7.47 -19.67
C ASP A 194 28.47 6.29 -19.90
N VAL A 195 27.78 5.92 -18.84
CA VAL A 195 26.62 5.02 -18.89
C VAL A 195 25.34 5.82 -18.71
N ILE A 196 24.23 5.26 -19.19
CA ILE A 196 22.91 5.87 -19.05
C ILE A 196 22.42 5.68 -17.60
N ASP A 197 21.61 6.64 -17.13
CA ASP A 197 20.94 6.51 -15.83
C ASP A 197 20.00 5.31 -15.85
N VAL A 198 20.12 4.43 -14.84
CA VAL A 198 19.30 3.23 -14.71
C VAL A 198 17.78 3.51 -14.71
N TRP A 199 17.38 4.70 -14.28
CA TRP A 199 15.96 5.10 -14.34
C TRP A 199 15.45 5.34 -15.75
N VAL A 200 16.33 5.65 -16.71
CA VAL A 200 15.95 5.71 -18.15
C VAL A 200 15.64 4.32 -18.65
N ASP A 201 16.49 3.31 -18.33
CA ASP A 201 16.22 1.92 -18.69
C ASP A 201 14.90 1.44 -18.09
N ALA A 202 14.70 1.63 -16.78
CA ALA A 202 13.47 1.30 -16.07
C ALA A 202 12.25 2.07 -16.62
N GLY A 203 12.44 3.30 -17.08
CA GLY A 203 11.40 4.14 -17.65
C GLY A 203 10.85 3.64 -18.98
N THR A 204 11.58 2.76 -19.69
CA THR A 204 11.11 2.15 -20.94
C THR A 204 10.26 0.89 -20.75
N ALA A 205 10.09 0.42 -19.50
CA ALA A 205 9.47 -0.87 -19.20
C ALA A 205 8.08 -1.06 -19.82
N SER A 206 7.25 0.00 -19.85
CA SER A 206 5.86 -0.09 -20.34
C SER A 206 5.73 -0.48 -21.82
N TRP A 207 6.76 -0.30 -22.64
CA TRP A 207 6.73 -0.70 -24.06
C TRP A 207 7.87 -1.62 -24.47
N ASN A 208 8.98 -1.61 -23.72
CA ASN A 208 10.11 -2.49 -24.03
C ASN A 208 9.72 -3.97 -23.85
N CYS A 209 8.87 -4.27 -22.87
CA CYS A 209 8.31 -5.61 -22.69
C CYS A 209 7.37 -6.06 -23.83
N LEU A 210 6.97 -5.16 -24.70
CA LEU A 210 6.13 -5.42 -25.88
C LEU A 210 6.94 -5.55 -27.16
N ASP A 211 8.27 -5.63 -27.08
CA ASP A 211 9.22 -5.78 -28.20
C ASP A 211 9.13 -4.66 -29.26
N ASN A 212 8.53 -3.52 -28.93
CA ASN A 212 8.14 -2.48 -29.88
C ASN A 212 7.24 -2.98 -31.03
N ASP A 213 6.54 -4.10 -30.84
CA ASP A 213 5.60 -4.66 -31.80
C ASP A 213 4.36 -3.74 -31.89
N PRO A 214 4.03 -3.21 -33.08
CA PRO A 214 2.92 -2.27 -33.26
C PRO A 214 1.56 -2.84 -32.83
N GLN A 215 1.33 -4.14 -33.02
CA GLN A 215 0.07 -4.79 -32.63
C GLN A 215 -0.04 -4.91 -31.11
N LYS A 216 1.01 -5.41 -30.45
CA LYS A 216 1.08 -5.47 -28.98
C LYS A 216 0.97 -4.08 -28.35
N MET A 217 1.65 -3.06 -28.96
CA MET A 217 1.58 -1.67 -28.50
C MET A 217 0.16 -1.11 -28.57
N LYS A 218 -0.61 -1.46 -29.62
CA LYS A 218 -2.00 -1.03 -29.74
C LYS A 218 -2.91 -1.66 -28.70
N GLU A 219 -2.66 -2.91 -28.35
CA GLU A 219 -3.50 -3.70 -27.44
C GLU A 219 -3.18 -3.44 -25.96
N TRP A 220 -1.89 -3.33 -25.62
CA TRP A 220 -1.40 -3.38 -24.23
C TRP A 220 -0.84 -2.05 -23.69
N PHE A 221 -0.59 -1.07 -24.57
CA PHE A 221 -0.07 0.23 -24.13
C PHE A 221 -1.15 1.32 -24.16
N PRO A 222 -1.25 2.19 -23.14
CA PRO A 222 -0.47 2.25 -21.92
C PRO A 222 -0.84 1.16 -20.88
N ALA A 223 0.02 0.92 -19.90
CA ALA A 223 -0.26 0.00 -18.81
C ALA A 223 -1.54 0.39 -18.07
N ASP A 224 -2.42 -0.57 -17.78
CA ASP A 224 -3.68 -0.30 -17.08
C ASP A 224 -3.44 0.05 -15.61
N PHE A 225 -2.40 -0.53 -15.00
CA PHE A 225 -2.10 -0.39 -13.58
C PHE A 225 -0.59 -0.52 -13.32
N ILE A 226 -0.06 0.37 -12.46
CA ILE A 226 1.29 0.28 -11.91
C ILE A 226 1.25 0.50 -10.41
N SER A 227 2.18 -0.11 -9.67
CA SER A 227 2.26 0.02 -8.23
C SER A 227 3.69 0.03 -7.74
N GLU A 228 4.02 0.99 -6.90
CA GLU A 228 5.30 1.11 -6.20
C GLU A 228 5.17 2.00 -4.95
N ALA A 229 6.25 2.06 -4.14
CA ALA A 229 6.29 2.88 -2.95
C ALA A 229 6.37 4.38 -3.26
N LYS A 230 6.02 5.20 -2.28
CA LYS A 230 5.81 6.66 -2.43
C LYS A 230 7.02 7.44 -2.97
N GLU A 231 8.25 6.98 -2.76
CA GLU A 231 9.44 7.64 -3.30
C GLU A 231 9.49 7.59 -4.83
N GLN A 232 8.78 6.63 -5.46
CA GLN A 232 8.78 6.45 -6.90
C GLN A 232 7.99 7.54 -7.65
N THR A 233 7.24 8.37 -6.95
CA THR A 233 6.62 9.57 -7.52
C THR A 233 7.64 10.50 -8.17
N ARG A 234 8.86 10.54 -7.65
CA ARG A 234 9.99 11.35 -8.17
C ARG A 234 11.03 10.55 -8.93
N LEU A 235 10.90 9.23 -8.98
CA LEU A 235 11.87 8.31 -9.61
C LEU A 235 11.23 7.58 -10.78
N TRP A 236 10.76 6.35 -10.55
CA TRP A 236 10.29 5.49 -11.64
C TRP A 236 9.04 6.02 -12.34
N PHE A 237 8.00 6.43 -11.60
CA PHE A 237 6.78 6.98 -12.23
C PHE A 237 7.07 8.21 -13.08
N SER A 238 7.98 9.05 -12.61
CA SER A 238 8.43 10.24 -13.32
C SER A 238 9.15 9.87 -14.61
N MET A 239 10.08 8.92 -14.53
CA MET A 239 10.86 8.52 -15.71
C MET A 239 10.01 7.75 -16.72
N LEU A 240 9.08 6.88 -16.27
CA LEU A 240 8.07 6.26 -17.14
C LEU A 240 7.33 7.31 -17.99
N SER A 241 6.88 8.40 -17.34
CA SER A 241 6.19 9.49 -18.06
C SER A 241 7.14 10.24 -18.99
N ILE A 242 8.30 10.68 -18.49
CA ILE A 242 9.27 11.48 -19.28
C ILE A 242 9.65 10.76 -20.58
N VAL A 243 10.14 9.53 -20.48
CA VAL A 243 10.61 8.80 -21.67
C VAL A 243 9.46 8.45 -22.62
N SER A 244 8.26 8.19 -22.06
CA SER A 244 7.07 7.95 -22.86
C SER A 244 6.61 9.19 -23.63
N TYR A 245 6.63 10.36 -23.00
CA TYR A 245 6.31 11.61 -23.71
C TYR A 245 7.34 11.97 -24.77
N LEU A 246 8.62 11.73 -24.48
CA LEU A 246 9.70 11.98 -25.45
C LEU A 246 9.59 11.07 -26.67
N TYR A 247 9.25 9.79 -26.48
CA TYR A 247 9.20 8.80 -27.55
C TYR A 247 7.84 8.67 -28.22
N LEU A 248 6.75 8.57 -27.42
CA LEU A 248 5.39 8.27 -27.90
C LEU A 248 4.44 9.46 -27.83
N GLY A 249 4.83 10.55 -27.21
CA GLY A 249 4.01 11.75 -27.05
C GLY A 249 2.81 11.62 -26.10
N LYS A 250 2.71 10.52 -25.32
CA LYS A 250 1.60 10.21 -24.40
C LYS A 250 2.11 9.51 -23.14
N ASN A 251 1.25 9.46 -22.09
CA ASN A 251 1.61 8.79 -20.83
C ASN A 251 1.66 7.27 -20.99
N SER A 252 2.43 6.60 -20.13
CA SER A 252 2.68 5.16 -20.17
C SER A 252 1.78 4.34 -19.25
N PHE A 253 0.95 4.97 -18.39
CA PHE A 253 0.08 4.30 -17.45
C PHE A 253 -1.25 5.04 -17.26
N LYS A 254 -2.30 4.29 -16.84
CA LYS A 254 -3.65 4.78 -16.56
C LYS A 254 -3.95 4.94 -15.08
N ASN A 255 -3.51 3.97 -14.26
CA ASN A 255 -3.78 3.95 -12.82
C ASN A 255 -2.51 3.65 -12.04
N VAL A 256 -2.37 4.30 -10.89
CA VAL A 256 -1.21 4.19 -9.99
C VAL A 256 -1.69 3.92 -8.57
N TYR A 257 -1.21 2.84 -7.98
CA TYR A 257 -1.36 2.58 -6.57
C TYR A 257 -0.03 2.79 -5.87
N VAL A 258 -0.02 3.64 -4.84
CA VAL A 258 1.19 4.01 -4.11
C VAL A 258 1.09 3.49 -2.69
N TYR A 259 2.06 2.67 -2.29
CA TYR A 259 2.15 2.21 -0.91
C TYR A 259 3.27 2.94 -0.15
N GLY A 260 3.21 2.87 1.19
CA GLY A 260 4.22 3.46 2.07
C GLY A 260 5.46 2.58 2.23
N MET A 261 6.33 3.00 3.14
CA MET A 261 7.56 2.29 3.50
C MET A 261 7.31 1.39 4.71
N LEU A 262 8.03 0.28 4.76
CA LEU A 262 8.09 -0.59 5.93
C LEU A 262 9.33 -0.24 6.77
N TYR A 263 9.10 0.12 8.03
CA TYR A 263 10.12 0.40 9.03
C TYR A 263 10.26 -0.75 10.02
N ASP A 264 11.33 -0.77 10.79
CA ASP A 264 11.50 -1.73 11.88
C ASP A 264 10.52 -1.45 13.04
N ILE A 265 10.59 -2.28 14.08
CA ILE A 265 9.72 -2.17 15.27
C ILE A 265 9.85 -0.79 15.95
N GLY A 266 11.02 -0.16 15.87
CA GLY A 266 11.32 1.15 16.44
C GLY A 266 11.00 2.33 15.53
N GLY A 267 10.45 2.09 14.32
CA GLY A 267 10.17 3.14 13.35
C GLY A 267 11.40 3.64 12.59
N GLN A 268 12.49 2.88 12.58
CA GLN A 268 13.70 3.22 11.83
C GLN A 268 13.71 2.51 10.47
N LYS A 269 14.28 3.18 9.49
CA LYS A 269 14.46 2.58 8.16
C LYS A 269 15.34 1.34 8.24
N MET A 270 14.83 0.22 7.76
CA MET A 270 15.58 -1.03 7.71
C MET A 270 16.76 -0.95 6.75
N SER A 271 17.93 -1.36 7.20
CA SER A 271 19.11 -1.50 6.36
C SER A 271 20.03 -2.63 6.84
N LYS A 272 20.69 -3.29 5.90
CA LYS A 272 21.67 -4.35 6.22
C LYS A 272 22.82 -3.84 7.10
N SER A 273 23.20 -2.57 6.93
CA SER A 273 24.30 -1.95 7.71
C SER A 273 23.93 -1.66 9.16
N LEU A 274 22.64 -1.51 9.47
CA LEU A 274 22.13 -1.32 10.83
C LEU A 274 21.74 -2.64 11.51
N GLY A 275 21.69 -3.74 10.75
CA GLY A 275 21.31 -5.05 11.28
C GLY A 275 19.85 -5.16 11.73
N ASN A 276 19.00 -4.20 11.35
CA ASN A 276 17.60 -4.12 11.76
C ASN A 276 16.62 -4.62 10.67
N VAL A 277 17.11 -5.32 9.66
CA VAL A 277 16.28 -5.88 8.58
C VAL A 277 15.51 -7.08 9.09
N ILE A 278 14.20 -7.00 9.02
CA ILE A 278 13.31 -8.15 9.26
C ILE A 278 13.13 -8.87 7.92
N SER A 279 13.59 -10.11 7.87
CA SER A 279 13.48 -10.93 6.66
C SER A 279 12.04 -11.39 6.45
N PRO A 280 11.48 -11.25 5.24
CA PRO A 280 10.20 -11.88 4.91
C PRO A 280 10.18 -13.38 5.19
N TYR A 281 11.30 -14.07 4.96
CA TYR A 281 11.43 -15.50 5.21
C TYR A 281 11.29 -15.84 6.70
N GLU A 282 11.84 -15.02 7.62
CA GLU A 282 11.66 -15.19 9.05
C GLU A 282 10.18 -15.18 9.45
N LEU A 283 9.40 -14.26 8.87
CA LEU A 283 7.98 -14.19 9.10
C LEU A 283 7.24 -15.39 8.49
N ILE A 284 7.60 -15.78 7.27
CA ILE A 284 7.02 -16.93 6.57
C ILE A 284 7.29 -18.23 7.33
N ASP A 285 8.52 -18.46 7.77
CA ASP A 285 8.90 -19.67 8.53
C ASP A 285 8.15 -19.75 9.86
N LYS A 286 7.89 -18.61 10.50
CA LYS A 286 7.24 -18.55 11.79
C LYS A 286 5.72 -18.65 11.72
N TYR A 287 5.09 -18.04 10.73
CA TYR A 287 3.63 -17.87 10.68
C TYR A 287 2.98 -18.29 9.36
N GLY A 288 3.76 -18.54 8.33
CA GLY A 288 3.27 -18.84 6.99
C GLY A 288 3.07 -17.58 6.11
N VAL A 289 3.08 -17.81 4.81
CA VAL A 289 3.00 -16.74 3.81
C VAL A 289 1.65 -16.01 3.80
N ASP A 290 0.54 -16.70 4.08
CA ASP A 290 -0.79 -16.07 4.11
C ASP A 290 -0.95 -15.08 5.26
N VAL A 291 -0.26 -15.32 6.38
CA VAL A 291 -0.21 -14.35 7.49
C VAL A 291 0.57 -13.12 7.06
N MET A 292 1.71 -13.29 6.41
CA MET A 292 2.49 -12.16 5.87
C MET A 292 1.65 -11.33 4.89
N ARG A 293 1.00 -11.99 3.93
CA ARG A 293 0.13 -11.32 2.94
C ARG A 293 -1.02 -10.58 3.60
N SER A 294 -1.73 -11.23 4.54
CA SER A 294 -2.84 -10.61 5.27
C SER A 294 -2.39 -9.42 6.13
N TYR A 295 -1.19 -9.48 6.71
CA TYR A 295 -0.60 -8.37 7.45
C TYR A 295 -0.26 -7.20 6.52
N MET A 296 0.40 -7.45 5.39
CA MET A 296 0.80 -6.39 4.45
C MET A 296 -0.40 -5.75 3.73
N CYS A 297 -1.45 -6.52 3.43
CA CYS A 297 -2.63 -6.01 2.74
C CYS A 297 -3.53 -5.07 3.59
N GLN A 298 -3.30 -4.95 4.90
CA GLN A 298 -4.08 -4.06 5.76
C GLN A 298 -3.52 -2.62 5.83
N THR A 299 -2.37 -2.37 5.18
CA THR A 299 -1.72 -1.06 5.24
C THR A 299 -2.43 -0.09 4.31
N ASN A 300 -2.84 1.08 4.84
CA ASN A 300 -3.46 2.12 4.03
C ASN A 300 -2.53 2.61 2.92
N ALA A 301 -3.11 2.94 1.78
CA ALA A 301 -2.36 3.45 0.64
C ALA A 301 -1.54 4.70 1.02
N GLY A 302 -0.24 4.69 0.68
CA GLY A 302 0.68 5.79 0.93
C GLY A 302 1.18 5.95 2.37
N GLU A 303 0.63 5.20 3.33
CA GLU A 303 1.04 5.27 4.73
C GLU A 303 2.20 4.31 5.04
N ASP A 304 3.14 4.80 5.86
CA ASP A 304 4.24 3.99 6.36
C ASP A 304 3.77 3.11 7.51
N ILE A 305 4.32 1.91 7.62
CA ILE A 305 4.05 1.01 8.73
C ILE A 305 5.33 0.68 9.50
N ASN A 306 5.21 0.65 10.82
CA ASN A 306 6.20 0.03 11.68
C ASN A 306 5.84 -1.45 11.83
N PHE A 307 6.81 -2.32 11.60
CA PHE A 307 6.57 -3.76 11.68
C PHE A 307 6.13 -4.18 13.09
N SER A 308 5.12 -5.06 13.15
CA SER A 308 4.58 -5.56 14.42
C SER A 308 4.35 -7.07 14.42
N TRP A 309 5.11 -7.79 15.27
CA TRP A 309 4.90 -9.22 15.50
C TRP A 309 3.55 -9.54 16.13
N GLU A 310 3.02 -8.65 16.96
CA GLU A 310 1.70 -8.85 17.61
C GLU A 310 0.55 -8.77 16.61
N GLU A 311 0.65 -7.88 15.62
CA GLU A 311 -0.33 -7.83 14.54
C GLU A 311 -0.26 -9.10 13.68
N CYS A 312 0.94 -9.61 13.38
CA CYS A 312 1.08 -10.90 12.70
C CYS A 312 0.38 -12.03 13.48
N LYS A 313 0.55 -12.10 14.81
CA LYS A 313 -0.16 -13.08 15.65
C LYS A 313 -1.68 -12.88 15.60
N SER A 314 -2.15 -11.65 15.50
CA SER A 314 -3.59 -11.38 15.34
C SER A 314 -4.12 -11.97 14.03
N LYS A 315 -3.36 -11.84 12.92
CA LYS A 315 -3.73 -12.48 11.65
C LYS A 315 -3.74 -14.01 11.74
N VAL A 316 -2.79 -14.62 12.44
CA VAL A 316 -2.85 -16.08 12.73
C VAL A 316 -4.17 -16.46 13.39
N ARG A 317 -4.61 -15.71 14.41
CA ARG A 317 -5.90 -15.97 15.07
C ARG A 317 -7.08 -15.84 14.12
N GLY A 318 -7.10 -14.80 13.27
CA GLY A 318 -8.13 -14.61 12.23
C GLY A 318 -8.21 -15.79 11.26
N LEU A 319 -7.07 -16.18 10.67
CA LEU A 319 -7.01 -17.32 9.75
C LEU A 319 -7.38 -18.66 10.44
N THR A 320 -7.03 -18.83 11.73
CA THR A 320 -7.46 -20.00 12.52
C THR A 320 -8.98 -20.05 12.69
N VAL A 321 -9.63 -18.90 12.88
CA VAL A 321 -11.11 -18.85 12.94
C VAL A 321 -11.68 -19.31 11.59
N LEU A 322 -11.19 -18.80 10.49
CA LEU A 322 -11.66 -19.18 9.15
C LEU A 322 -11.45 -20.69 8.90
N TRP A 323 -10.28 -21.22 9.24
CA TRP A 323 -9.99 -22.66 9.18
C TRP A 323 -10.96 -23.50 10.00
N ASN A 324 -11.22 -23.11 11.26
CA ASN A 324 -12.14 -23.85 12.11
C ASN A 324 -13.60 -23.76 11.62
N THR A 325 -13.96 -22.66 10.98
CA THR A 325 -15.27 -22.45 10.38
C THR A 325 -15.56 -23.47 9.27
N HIS A 326 -14.61 -23.71 8.34
CA HIS A 326 -14.83 -24.72 7.29
C HIS A 326 -14.92 -26.15 7.86
N LYS A 327 -14.10 -26.46 8.87
CA LYS A 327 -14.19 -27.78 9.54
C LYS A 327 -15.53 -27.98 10.23
N LEU A 328 -16.07 -26.93 10.81
CA LEU A 328 -17.38 -26.99 11.45
C LEU A 328 -18.48 -27.28 10.44
N LEU A 329 -18.44 -26.66 9.25
CA LEU A 329 -19.40 -26.97 8.19
C LEU A 329 -19.36 -28.45 7.81
N ILE A 330 -18.17 -29.03 7.61
CA ILE A 330 -18.01 -30.46 7.30
C ILE A 330 -18.61 -31.32 8.42
N ASN A 331 -18.29 -31.02 9.67
CA ASN A 331 -18.79 -31.80 10.81
C ASN A 331 -20.32 -31.74 10.92
N LEU A 332 -20.91 -30.55 10.85
CA LEU A 332 -22.37 -30.39 10.89
C LEU A 332 -23.05 -31.11 9.73
N SER A 333 -22.49 -31.05 8.53
CA SER A 333 -23.03 -31.76 7.37
C SER A 333 -23.00 -33.27 7.55
N ARG A 334 -21.96 -33.83 8.15
CA ARG A 334 -21.85 -35.26 8.48
C ARG A 334 -22.84 -35.66 9.56
N GLU A 335 -22.97 -34.87 10.63
CA GLU A 335 -23.90 -35.15 11.73
C GLU A 335 -25.36 -35.11 11.30
N THR A 336 -25.70 -34.19 10.39
CA THR A 336 -27.09 -34.04 9.87
C THR A 336 -27.35 -34.85 8.64
N ASN A 337 -26.34 -35.45 8.00
CA ASN A 337 -26.39 -36.10 6.70
C ASN A 337 -26.93 -35.18 5.58
N ILE A 338 -26.69 -33.86 5.67
CA ILE A 338 -27.13 -32.86 4.70
C ILE A 338 -25.95 -32.48 3.80
N GLN A 339 -26.20 -32.42 2.49
CA GLN A 339 -25.24 -32.01 1.47
C GLN A 339 -25.48 -30.52 1.07
N PRO A 340 -24.89 -29.53 1.76
CA PRO A 340 -25.31 -28.14 1.66
C PRO A 340 -25.08 -27.54 0.27
N PHE A 341 -24.04 -27.96 -0.46
CA PHE A 341 -23.75 -27.49 -1.81
C PHE A 341 -24.66 -28.09 -2.90
N SER A 342 -25.40 -29.15 -2.59
CA SER A 342 -26.42 -29.70 -3.48
C SER A 342 -27.78 -29.02 -3.34
N LEU A 343 -28.01 -28.27 -2.27
CA LEU A 343 -29.25 -27.57 -1.99
C LEU A 343 -29.43 -26.37 -2.94
N LYS A 344 -30.66 -26.20 -3.41
CA LYS A 344 -31.05 -25.04 -4.22
C LYS A 344 -31.74 -24.01 -3.33
N GLU A 345 -31.31 -22.74 -3.43
CA GLU A 345 -31.91 -21.64 -2.67
C GLU A 345 -33.44 -21.59 -2.80
N ALA A 346 -33.96 -21.82 -4.00
CA ALA A 346 -35.40 -21.82 -4.26
C ALA A 346 -36.19 -22.81 -3.36
N LYS A 347 -35.53 -23.92 -2.94
CA LYS A 347 -36.14 -24.92 -2.04
C LYS A 347 -36.11 -24.41 -0.58
N VAL A 348 -35.00 -23.87 -0.13
CA VAL A 348 -34.75 -23.57 1.30
C VAL A 348 -35.18 -22.16 1.72
N LYS A 349 -35.29 -21.21 0.78
CA LYS A 349 -35.55 -19.78 1.08
C LYS A 349 -36.83 -19.50 1.86
N LYS A 350 -37.83 -20.36 1.75
CA LYS A 350 -39.11 -20.22 2.49
C LYS A 350 -38.96 -20.49 3.98
N TYR A 351 -37.87 -21.16 4.38
CA TYR A 351 -37.50 -21.43 5.76
C TYR A 351 -36.43 -20.48 6.34
N PHE A 352 -36.00 -19.48 5.55
CA PHE A 352 -35.06 -18.48 6.04
C PHE A 352 -35.74 -17.63 7.12
N ALA A 353 -35.23 -17.77 8.33
CA ALA A 353 -35.53 -16.86 9.42
C ALA A 353 -34.71 -15.55 9.29
N VAL A 354 -34.74 -14.72 10.28
CA VAL A 354 -34.06 -13.41 10.23
C VAL A 354 -32.55 -13.54 10.19
N GLU A 355 -31.97 -14.55 10.81
CA GLU A 355 -30.53 -14.82 10.85
C GLU A 355 -29.98 -15.24 9.48
N GLU A 356 -30.69 -16.09 8.71
CA GLU A 356 -30.30 -16.46 7.35
C GLU A 356 -30.41 -15.25 6.42
N LYS A 357 -31.51 -14.50 6.51
CA LYS A 357 -31.70 -13.26 5.73
C LYS A 357 -30.63 -12.23 6.02
N TYR A 358 -30.25 -12.07 7.30
CA TYR A 358 -29.15 -11.20 7.71
C TYR A 358 -27.82 -11.62 7.07
N MET A 359 -27.44 -12.88 7.25
CA MET A 359 -26.12 -13.34 6.81
C MET A 359 -25.98 -13.31 5.29
N LEU A 360 -27.05 -13.67 4.55
CA LEU A 360 -27.08 -13.54 3.09
C LEU A 360 -27.07 -12.09 2.64
N SER A 361 -27.75 -11.17 3.34
CA SER A 361 -27.69 -9.74 3.04
C SER A 361 -26.26 -9.21 3.25
N ARG A 362 -25.61 -9.53 4.37
CA ARG A 362 -24.21 -9.16 4.65
C ARG A 362 -23.26 -9.67 3.56
N LEU A 363 -23.41 -10.94 3.14
CA LEU A 363 -22.62 -11.49 2.05
C LEU A 363 -22.73 -10.62 0.79
N HIS A 364 -23.95 -10.32 0.33
CA HIS A 364 -24.14 -9.55 -0.89
C HIS A 364 -23.74 -8.08 -0.76
N SER A 365 -23.88 -7.49 0.42
CA SER A 365 -23.36 -6.15 0.73
C SER A 365 -21.84 -6.11 0.63
N VAL A 366 -21.15 -7.11 1.19
CA VAL A 366 -19.67 -7.21 1.14
C VAL A 366 -19.17 -7.52 -0.27
N ILE A 367 -19.83 -8.44 -1.02
CA ILE A 367 -19.48 -8.68 -2.43
C ILE A 367 -19.54 -7.38 -3.23
N ARG A 368 -20.60 -6.58 -3.07
CA ARG A 368 -20.72 -5.28 -3.75
C ARG A 368 -19.60 -4.33 -3.34
N GLN A 369 -19.40 -4.12 -2.05
CA GLN A 369 -18.38 -3.23 -1.50
C GLN A 369 -16.98 -3.61 -1.98
N VAL A 370 -16.59 -4.87 -1.85
CA VAL A 370 -15.25 -5.34 -2.25
C VAL A 370 -15.05 -5.23 -3.76
N THR A 371 -16.09 -5.54 -4.56
CA THR A 371 -16.03 -5.39 -6.02
C THR A 371 -15.83 -3.92 -6.43
N GLU A 372 -16.54 -3.00 -5.79
CA GLU A 372 -16.39 -1.56 -6.02
C GLU A 372 -14.99 -1.06 -5.63
N LEU A 373 -14.48 -1.46 -4.45
CA LEU A 373 -13.14 -1.11 -3.97
C LEU A 373 -12.05 -1.61 -4.93
N MET A 374 -12.16 -2.87 -5.38
CA MET A 374 -11.22 -3.43 -6.37
C MET A 374 -11.29 -2.68 -7.70
N GLY A 375 -12.49 -2.33 -8.18
CA GLY A 375 -12.68 -1.54 -9.40
C GLY A 375 -12.10 -0.13 -9.31
N GLN A 376 -12.01 0.42 -8.11
CA GLN A 376 -11.39 1.73 -7.81
C GLN A 376 -9.91 1.63 -7.43
N HIS A 377 -9.30 0.45 -7.47
CA HIS A 377 -7.93 0.15 -7.03
C HIS A 377 -7.65 0.48 -5.54
N ARG A 378 -8.68 0.56 -4.69
CA ARG A 378 -8.58 0.75 -3.24
C ARG A 378 -8.38 -0.59 -2.54
N MET A 379 -7.27 -1.24 -2.84
CA MET A 379 -7.02 -2.63 -2.46
C MET A 379 -6.73 -2.83 -0.96
N ASP A 380 -6.22 -1.81 -0.30
CA ASP A 380 -5.97 -1.75 1.14
C ASP A 380 -7.25 -1.80 1.98
N GLU A 381 -8.38 -1.36 1.41
CA GLU A 381 -9.67 -1.34 2.10
C GLU A 381 -10.47 -2.64 1.94
N VAL A 382 -9.99 -3.57 1.12
CA VAL A 382 -10.68 -4.83 0.80
C VAL A 382 -10.63 -5.83 1.94
N ILE A 383 -9.52 -5.87 2.69
CA ILE A 383 -9.31 -6.91 3.70
C ILE A 383 -10.28 -6.82 4.88
N ALA A 384 -10.56 -5.61 5.37
CA ALA A 384 -11.38 -5.39 6.55
C ALA A 384 -12.83 -5.94 6.39
N PRO A 385 -13.60 -5.58 5.34
CA PRO A 385 -14.95 -6.13 5.16
C PRO A 385 -14.97 -7.64 4.96
N LEU A 386 -13.92 -8.24 4.40
CA LEU A 386 -13.82 -9.69 4.25
C LEU A 386 -13.52 -10.38 5.59
N GLU A 387 -12.63 -9.82 6.40
CA GLU A 387 -12.37 -10.34 7.75
C GLU A 387 -13.59 -10.19 8.66
N GLU A 388 -14.30 -9.07 8.60
CA GLU A 388 -15.56 -8.88 9.31
C GLU A 388 -16.58 -9.93 8.91
N LEU A 389 -16.76 -10.22 7.62
CA LEU A 389 -17.75 -11.16 7.13
C LEU A 389 -17.53 -12.58 7.68
N PHE A 390 -16.30 -13.11 7.63
CA PHE A 390 -16.06 -14.45 8.17
C PHE A 390 -16.07 -14.49 9.70
N LEU A 391 -15.74 -13.39 10.39
CA LEU A 391 -15.89 -13.29 11.83
C LEU A 391 -17.37 -13.20 12.23
N GLU A 392 -18.19 -12.46 11.49
CA GLU A 392 -19.66 -12.46 11.68
C GLU A 392 -20.26 -13.84 11.44
N LEU A 393 -19.83 -14.53 10.37
CA LEU A 393 -20.25 -15.91 10.11
C LEU A 393 -19.92 -16.82 11.30
N SER A 394 -18.69 -16.77 11.80
CA SER A 394 -18.23 -17.66 12.87
C SER A 394 -18.76 -17.29 14.26
N ARG A 395 -18.74 -16.00 14.61
CA ARG A 395 -18.98 -15.55 16.00
C ARG A 395 -20.43 -15.12 16.24
N ALA A 396 -21.16 -14.72 15.21
CA ALA A 396 -22.54 -14.31 15.33
C ALA A 396 -23.48 -15.36 14.73
N TYR A 397 -23.44 -15.56 13.42
CA TYR A 397 -24.39 -16.43 12.74
C TYR A 397 -24.39 -17.88 13.28
N ILE A 398 -23.22 -18.52 13.32
CA ILE A 398 -23.11 -19.90 13.80
C ILE A 398 -23.58 -20.03 15.27
N GLN A 399 -23.31 -19.04 16.11
CA GLN A 399 -23.79 -19.06 17.49
C GLN A 399 -25.31 -18.94 17.58
N MET A 400 -25.93 -18.10 16.72
CA MET A 400 -27.38 -17.95 16.69
C MET A 400 -28.10 -19.22 16.21
N VAL A 401 -27.52 -19.91 15.21
CA VAL A 401 -28.19 -21.06 14.59
C VAL A 401 -27.71 -22.42 15.11
N ARG A 402 -26.82 -22.45 16.10
CA ARG A 402 -26.17 -23.68 16.59
C ARG A 402 -27.16 -24.76 17.00
N GLU A 403 -28.17 -24.40 17.78
CA GLU A 403 -29.18 -25.34 18.24
C GLU A 403 -30.09 -25.75 17.08
N LYS A 404 -30.57 -24.79 16.31
CA LYS A 404 -31.40 -24.99 15.13
C LYS A 404 -30.75 -25.88 14.07
N SER A 405 -29.43 -25.72 13.86
CA SER A 405 -28.68 -26.52 12.88
C SER A 405 -28.51 -28.00 13.25
N LEU A 406 -28.68 -28.36 14.51
CA LEU A 406 -28.56 -29.74 15.00
C LEU A 406 -29.90 -30.35 15.39
N LEU A 407 -30.77 -29.59 16.07
CA LEU A 407 -31.99 -30.07 16.72
C LEU A 407 -33.28 -29.55 16.06
N GLY A 408 -33.20 -28.61 15.11
CA GLY A 408 -34.35 -28.06 14.39
C GLY A 408 -34.97 -29.07 13.43
N GLU A 409 -36.07 -28.67 12.82
CA GLU A 409 -36.69 -29.44 11.74
C GLU A 409 -35.79 -29.58 10.52
N GLU A 410 -35.99 -30.58 9.68
CA GLU A 410 -35.08 -30.90 8.56
C GLU A 410 -34.89 -29.69 7.63
N GLU A 411 -35.97 -28.99 7.29
CA GLU A 411 -35.93 -27.81 6.43
C GLU A 411 -35.21 -26.62 7.08
N GLU A 412 -35.25 -26.49 8.39
CA GLU A 412 -34.51 -25.45 9.12
C GLU A 412 -33.00 -25.76 9.10
N LYS A 413 -32.63 -27.03 9.29
CA LYS A 413 -31.24 -27.49 9.16
C LYS A 413 -30.72 -27.26 7.75
N GLU A 414 -31.51 -27.63 6.71
CA GLU A 414 -31.18 -27.36 5.31
C GLU A 414 -30.96 -25.85 5.07
N ALA A 415 -31.82 -24.99 5.59
CA ALA A 415 -31.68 -23.53 5.46
C ALA A 415 -30.43 -22.98 6.13
N CYS A 416 -30.11 -23.44 7.34
CA CYS A 416 -28.92 -23.09 8.08
C CYS A 416 -27.64 -23.50 7.33
N LEU A 417 -27.55 -24.76 6.93
CA LEU A 417 -26.35 -25.31 6.29
C LEU A 417 -26.15 -24.76 4.87
N TYR A 418 -27.22 -24.53 4.12
CA TYR A 418 -27.15 -23.82 2.85
C TYR A 418 -26.56 -22.42 3.03
N THR A 419 -27.08 -21.64 3.97
CA THR A 419 -26.60 -20.27 4.22
C THR A 419 -25.14 -20.27 4.66
N PHE A 420 -24.78 -21.19 5.56
CA PHE A 420 -23.39 -21.33 6.01
C PHE A 420 -22.44 -21.65 4.85
N ALA A 421 -22.77 -22.66 4.04
CA ALA A 421 -21.96 -23.09 2.90
C ALA A 421 -21.82 -21.98 1.83
N ALA A 422 -22.92 -21.31 1.51
CA ALA A 422 -22.93 -20.21 0.53
C ALA A 422 -22.05 -19.05 0.99
N VAL A 423 -22.20 -18.60 2.23
CA VAL A 423 -21.41 -17.48 2.76
C VAL A 423 -19.93 -17.84 2.87
N LEU A 424 -19.61 -19.04 3.36
CA LEU A 424 -18.22 -19.49 3.49
C LEU A 424 -17.53 -19.57 2.13
N LEU A 425 -18.15 -20.23 1.14
CA LEU A 425 -17.54 -20.41 -0.18
C LEU A 425 -17.32 -19.08 -0.89
N GLU A 426 -18.32 -18.20 -0.93
CA GLU A 426 -18.19 -16.90 -1.59
C GLU A 426 -17.17 -15.99 -0.87
N THR A 427 -17.11 -16.07 0.47
CA THR A 427 -16.05 -15.37 1.24
C THR A 427 -14.67 -15.90 0.91
N MET A 428 -14.50 -17.23 0.84
CA MET A 428 -13.21 -17.85 0.48
C MET A 428 -12.77 -17.46 -0.92
N LYS A 429 -13.68 -17.40 -1.90
CA LYS A 429 -13.37 -16.95 -3.28
C LYS A 429 -12.80 -15.51 -3.29
N MET A 430 -13.39 -14.61 -2.52
CA MET A 430 -12.90 -13.23 -2.42
C MET A 430 -11.59 -13.15 -1.61
N TYR A 431 -11.50 -13.87 -0.49
CA TYR A 431 -10.32 -13.84 0.37
C TYR A 431 -9.11 -14.56 -0.24
N ASN A 432 -9.32 -15.40 -1.24
CA ASN A 432 -8.25 -16.09 -2.00
C ASN A 432 -7.25 -15.13 -2.66
N ILE A 433 -7.64 -13.90 -2.99
CA ILE A 433 -6.70 -12.89 -3.51
C ILE A 433 -5.69 -12.42 -2.45
N ILE A 434 -6.01 -12.55 -1.17
CA ILE A 434 -5.18 -12.16 -0.03
C ILE A 434 -4.41 -13.35 0.52
N ALA A 435 -5.13 -14.43 0.87
CA ALA A 435 -4.60 -15.63 1.52
C ALA A 435 -4.87 -16.91 0.67
N PRO A 436 -4.17 -17.05 -0.47
CA PRO A 436 -4.49 -18.09 -1.45
C PRO A 436 -4.25 -19.52 -0.93
N PHE A 437 -3.21 -19.75 -0.13
CA PHE A 437 -2.85 -21.11 0.26
C PHE A 437 -3.83 -21.72 1.26
N ILE A 438 -4.27 -20.95 2.26
CA ILE A 438 -5.26 -21.44 3.21
C ILE A 438 -6.64 -21.58 2.55
N CYS A 439 -7.02 -20.65 1.66
CA CYS A 439 -8.29 -20.75 0.93
C CYS A 439 -8.31 -21.98 0.02
N GLU A 440 -7.21 -22.25 -0.70
CA GLU A 440 -7.10 -23.46 -1.51
C GLU A 440 -7.16 -24.73 -0.67
N ALA A 441 -6.41 -24.80 0.44
CA ALA A 441 -6.42 -25.97 1.32
C ALA A 441 -7.83 -26.26 1.89
N MET A 442 -8.55 -25.21 2.32
CA MET A 442 -9.95 -25.35 2.77
C MET A 442 -10.87 -25.79 1.63
N TYR A 443 -10.68 -25.22 0.44
CA TYR A 443 -11.46 -25.60 -0.74
C TYR A 443 -11.26 -27.06 -1.11
N GLN A 444 -10.03 -27.56 -1.09
CA GLN A 444 -9.76 -28.98 -1.38
C GLN A 444 -10.43 -29.91 -0.36
N ASN A 445 -10.45 -29.55 0.93
CA ASN A 445 -11.20 -30.30 1.93
C ASN A 445 -12.73 -30.31 1.65
N LEU A 446 -13.29 -29.14 1.26
CA LEU A 446 -14.72 -29.04 0.88
C LEU A 446 -15.01 -29.82 -0.41
N LYS A 447 -14.09 -29.77 -1.37
CA LYS A 447 -14.21 -30.50 -2.64
C LYS A 447 -14.22 -32.00 -2.43
N GLU A 448 -13.32 -32.52 -1.61
CA GLU A 448 -13.27 -33.95 -1.27
C GLU A 448 -14.56 -34.40 -0.57
N GLU A 449 -15.04 -33.63 0.41
CA GLU A 449 -16.24 -33.98 1.19
C GLU A 449 -17.54 -33.88 0.38
N PHE A 450 -17.66 -32.86 -0.46
CA PHE A 450 -18.93 -32.51 -1.12
C PHE A 450 -18.89 -32.69 -2.65
N ALA A 451 -17.85 -33.28 -3.20
CA ALA A 451 -17.65 -33.54 -4.63
C ALA A 451 -17.83 -32.26 -5.49
N LEU A 452 -17.21 -31.15 -5.09
CA LEU A 452 -17.28 -29.89 -5.85
C LEU A 452 -16.55 -30.01 -7.21
N GLY A 453 -17.12 -29.39 -8.25
CA GLY A 453 -16.71 -29.63 -9.63
C GLY A 453 -15.41 -28.94 -10.05
N GLU A 454 -15.08 -27.77 -9.50
CA GLU A 454 -13.88 -27.03 -9.90
C GLU A 454 -12.62 -27.66 -9.31
N GLU A 455 -11.49 -27.62 -10.04
CA GLU A 455 -10.22 -28.20 -9.56
C GLU A 455 -9.61 -27.38 -8.44
N SER A 456 -9.76 -26.06 -8.50
CA SER A 456 -9.18 -25.10 -7.55
C SER A 456 -10.19 -24.00 -7.27
N ILE A 457 -10.08 -23.39 -6.07
CA ILE A 457 -10.86 -22.20 -5.74
C ILE A 457 -10.60 -21.05 -6.72
N SER A 458 -9.39 -20.98 -7.26
CA SER A 458 -8.99 -19.96 -8.23
C SER A 458 -9.67 -20.09 -9.60
N HIS A 459 -10.26 -21.24 -9.92
CA HIS A 459 -11.04 -21.45 -11.15
C HIS A 459 -12.46 -20.90 -11.06
N HIS A 460 -12.94 -20.62 -9.86
CA HIS A 460 -14.24 -20.01 -9.68
C HIS A 460 -14.26 -18.57 -10.20
N ARG A 461 -15.41 -18.17 -10.75
CA ARG A 461 -15.65 -16.77 -11.10
C ARG A 461 -15.77 -15.90 -9.86
N TRP A 462 -15.39 -14.64 -9.99
CA TRP A 462 -15.64 -13.64 -8.96
C TRP A 462 -17.12 -13.56 -8.59
N PRO A 463 -17.48 -13.50 -7.30
CA PRO A 463 -18.85 -13.44 -6.84
C PRO A 463 -19.61 -12.23 -7.40
N LYS A 464 -20.91 -12.41 -7.63
CA LYS A 464 -21.79 -11.31 -8.06
C LYS A 464 -22.79 -10.96 -6.98
N ALA A 465 -22.86 -9.69 -6.62
CA ALA A 465 -23.85 -9.19 -5.69
C ALA A 465 -25.27 -9.27 -6.30
N ASP A 466 -26.22 -9.80 -5.54
CA ASP A 466 -27.63 -9.70 -5.85
C ASP A 466 -28.27 -8.60 -5.00
N ALA A 467 -28.58 -7.46 -5.64
CA ALA A 467 -29.14 -6.30 -4.96
C ALA A 467 -30.49 -6.59 -4.26
N LYS A 468 -31.24 -7.61 -4.74
CA LYS A 468 -32.53 -8.00 -4.13
C LYS A 468 -32.36 -8.67 -2.77
N LYS A 469 -31.17 -9.21 -2.48
CA LYS A 469 -30.86 -9.86 -1.20
C LYS A 469 -30.32 -8.87 -0.16
N ILE A 470 -29.89 -7.70 -0.59
CA ILE A 470 -29.37 -6.67 0.30
C ILE A 470 -30.52 -5.97 1.03
N ASN A 471 -30.54 -6.09 2.36
CA ASN A 471 -31.53 -5.48 3.22
C ASN A 471 -30.87 -4.66 4.35
N PRO A 472 -30.58 -3.37 4.14
CA PRO A 472 -29.92 -2.54 5.14
C PRO A 472 -30.62 -2.46 6.48
N LYS A 473 -31.98 -2.56 6.51
CA LYS A 473 -32.74 -2.54 7.76
C LYS A 473 -32.46 -3.78 8.62
N VAL A 474 -32.39 -4.95 7.99
CA VAL A 474 -32.06 -6.20 8.69
C VAL A 474 -30.59 -6.17 9.17
N GLU A 475 -29.67 -5.65 8.36
CA GLU A 475 -28.26 -5.50 8.75
C GLU A 475 -28.08 -4.56 9.95
N GLN A 476 -28.71 -3.39 9.91
CA GLN A 476 -28.65 -2.42 11.01
C GLN A 476 -29.37 -2.94 12.26
N GLY A 477 -30.53 -3.58 12.08
CA GLY A 477 -31.30 -4.17 13.17
C GLY A 477 -30.52 -5.28 13.87
N MET A 478 -29.88 -6.19 13.11
CA MET A 478 -29.04 -7.24 13.69
C MET A 478 -27.83 -6.67 14.41
N LYS A 479 -27.17 -5.65 13.86
CA LYS A 479 -26.05 -4.99 14.54
C LYS A 479 -26.48 -4.47 15.92
N LEU A 480 -27.62 -3.79 16.00
CA LEU A 480 -28.14 -3.28 17.26
C LEU A 480 -28.59 -4.43 18.19
N ALA A 481 -29.16 -5.52 17.66
CA ALA A 481 -29.51 -6.70 18.44
C ALA A 481 -28.27 -7.36 19.06
N LEU A 482 -27.16 -7.45 18.31
CA LEU A 482 -25.89 -7.97 18.84
C LEU A 482 -25.30 -7.06 19.93
N GLU A 483 -25.41 -5.74 19.80
CA GLU A 483 -25.03 -4.79 20.86
C GLU A 483 -25.88 -4.97 22.13
N ILE A 484 -27.17 -5.19 21.98
CA ILE A 484 -28.08 -5.49 23.10
C ILE A 484 -27.69 -6.82 23.78
N ILE A 485 -27.43 -7.85 22.98
CA ILE A 485 -26.98 -9.17 23.49
C ILE A 485 -25.67 -8.99 24.27
N GLN A 486 -24.72 -8.25 23.73
CA GLN A 486 -23.43 -8.03 24.39
C GLN A 486 -23.58 -7.28 25.71
N ALA A 487 -24.44 -6.24 25.75
CA ALA A 487 -24.77 -5.53 26.98
C ALA A 487 -25.42 -6.47 28.02
N GLY A 488 -26.36 -7.35 27.60
CA GLY A 488 -26.99 -8.32 28.47
C GLY A 488 -26.02 -9.38 28.99
N LEU A 489 -25.12 -9.89 28.17
CA LEU A 489 -24.06 -10.80 28.59
C LEU A 489 -23.12 -10.15 29.62
N HIS A 490 -22.75 -8.88 29.41
CA HIS A 490 -21.97 -8.14 30.40
C HIS A 490 -22.72 -7.89 31.72
N ALA A 491 -24.03 -7.65 31.67
CA ALA A 491 -24.86 -7.52 32.85
C ALA A 491 -24.89 -8.87 33.63
N ARG A 492 -24.99 -10.00 32.93
CA ARG A 492 -24.89 -11.34 33.55
C ARG A 492 -23.55 -11.59 34.21
N GLU A 493 -22.46 -11.21 33.55
CA GLU A 493 -21.10 -11.31 34.10
C GLU A 493 -20.95 -10.49 35.38
N LYS A 494 -21.43 -9.25 35.42
CA LYS A 494 -21.44 -8.41 36.62
C LYS A 494 -22.25 -9.03 37.75
N ALA A 495 -23.38 -9.64 37.41
CA ALA A 495 -24.22 -10.35 38.39
C ALA A 495 -23.65 -11.73 38.78
N LYS A 496 -22.52 -12.16 38.19
CA LYS A 496 -21.91 -13.49 38.37
C LYS A 496 -22.86 -14.66 38.03
N LEU A 497 -23.78 -14.42 37.09
CA LEU A 497 -24.73 -15.40 36.60
C LEU A 497 -24.22 -16.02 35.28
N GLY A 498 -23.71 -17.24 35.37
CA GLY A 498 -23.27 -18.01 34.19
C GLY A 498 -24.40 -18.19 33.15
N LEU A 499 -24.07 -18.14 31.85
CA LEU A 499 -25.04 -18.22 30.78
C LEU A 499 -25.89 -19.50 30.78
N ARG A 500 -25.37 -20.62 31.28
CA ARG A 500 -26.12 -21.87 31.37
C ARG A 500 -27.34 -21.82 32.33
N TRP A 501 -27.41 -20.85 33.21
CA TRP A 501 -28.53 -20.66 34.10
C TRP A 501 -29.57 -19.73 33.48
N PRO A 502 -30.80 -20.17 33.22
CA PRO A 502 -31.81 -19.30 32.63
C PRO A 502 -32.21 -18.21 33.64
N VAL A 503 -32.46 -17.01 33.11
CA VAL A 503 -33.11 -15.93 33.87
C VAL A 503 -34.58 -15.83 33.47
N LYS A 504 -35.41 -15.42 34.41
CA LYS A 504 -36.85 -15.27 34.14
C LYS A 504 -37.09 -14.20 33.13
N GLU A 505 -36.41 -13.07 33.27
CA GLU A 505 -36.64 -11.86 32.47
C GLU A 505 -35.32 -11.13 32.22
N ALA A 506 -35.19 -10.54 31.03
CA ALA A 506 -34.17 -9.54 30.71
C ALA A 506 -34.87 -8.23 30.34
N LEU A 507 -34.70 -7.21 31.19
CA LEU A 507 -35.27 -5.88 30.98
C LEU A 507 -34.30 -5.02 30.16
N ILE A 508 -34.77 -4.57 28.98
CA ILE A 508 -34.04 -3.66 28.08
C ILE A 508 -34.64 -2.27 28.24
N VAL A 509 -33.83 -1.33 28.75
CA VAL A 509 -34.25 0.05 28.99
C VAL A 509 -33.67 0.97 27.95
N SER A 510 -34.52 1.64 27.18
CA SER A 510 -34.07 2.62 26.19
C SER A 510 -35.22 3.58 25.80
N LYS A 511 -34.90 4.84 25.55
CA LYS A 511 -35.84 5.82 24.99
C LYS A 511 -35.90 5.80 23.45
N SER A 512 -35.01 5.01 22.80
CA SER A 512 -34.92 4.91 21.35
C SER A 512 -36.06 4.05 20.78
N SER A 513 -36.76 4.58 19.79
CA SER A 513 -37.74 3.84 18.97
C SER A 513 -37.10 2.66 18.22
N ASP A 514 -35.87 2.86 17.76
CA ASP A 514 -35.15 1.86 16.99
C ASP A 514 -34.82 0.65 17.84
N VAL A 515 -34.41 0.87 19.11
CA VAL A 515 -34.19 -0.22 20.06
C VAL A 515 -35.47 -1.00 20.32
N LYS A 516 -36.62 -0.30 20.45
CA LYS A 516 -37.91 -0.95 20.63
C LYS A 516 -38.29 -1.83 19.45
N GLU A 517 -38.11 -1.32 18.22
CA GLU A 517 -38.39 -2.07 16.99
C GLU A 517 -37.48 -3.30 16.88
N VAL A 518 -36.19 -3.14 17.15
CA VAL A 518 -35.20 -4.23 17.13
C VAL A 518 -35.51 -5.29 18.18
N VAL A 519 -35.84 -4.89 19.40
CA VAL A 519 -36.22 -5.84 20.46
C VAL A 519 -37.42 -6.67 20.02
N SER A 520 -38.43 -6.05 19.40
CA SER A 520 -39.61 -6.77 18.87
C SER A 520 -39.26 -7.70 17.72
N GLN A 521 -38.45 -7.24 16.76
CA GLN A 521 -38.13 -8.02 15.55
C GLN A 521 -37.15 -9.18 15.84
N PHE A 522 -36.21 -9.00 16.76
CA PHE A 522 -35.13 -9.95 17.07
C PHE A 522 -35.31 -10.61 18.45
N GLN A 523 -36.51 -10.56 19.03
CA GLN A 523 -36.81 -11.05 20.36
C GLN A 523 -36.31 -12.47 20.60
N ASN A 524 -36.57 -13.39 19.67
CA ASN A 524 -36.17 -14.79 19.79
C ASN A 524 -34.64 -14.95 19.86
N ILE A 525 -33.91 -14.23 19.01
CA ILE A 525 -32.45 -14.26 19.02
C ILE A 525 -31.92 -13.71 20.35
N ILE A 526 -32.42 -12.55 20.78
CA ILE A 526 -31.99 -11.91 22.02
C ILE A 526 -32.28 -12.82 23.22
N SER A 527 -33.48 -13.41 23.31
CA SER A 527 -33.85 -14.31 24.40
C SER A 527 -32.98 -15.58 24.45
N THR A 528 -32.75 -16.20 23.29
CA THR A 528 -31.89 -17.40 23.18
C THR A 528 -30.45 -17.08 23.56
N GLN A 529 -29.88 -16.01 23.02
CA GLN A 529 -28.48 -15.64 23.29
C GLN A 529 -28.26 -15.16 24.73
N LEU A 530 -29.27 -14.59 25.37
CA LEU A 530 -29.21 -14.21 26.79
C LEU A 530 -29.66 -15.33 27.74
N ASN A 531 -30.16 -16.43 27.23
CA ASN A 531 -30.83 -17.48 28.02
C ASN A 531 -31.85 -16.87 28.98
N ALA A 532 -32.73 -16.02 28.45
CA ALA A 532 -33.81 -15.36 29.18
C ALA A 532 -35.16 -15.87 28.67
N LYS A 533 -36.08 -16.19 29.62
CA LYS A 533 -37.41 -16.70 29.26
C LYS A 533 -38.30 -15.61 28.64
N GLU A 534 -38.08 -14.36 29.05
CA GLU A 534 -38.83 -13.20 28.59
C GLU A 534 -37.91 -12.02 28.36
N ILE A 535 -38.16 -11.28 27.27
CA ILE A 535 -37.50 -10.00 26.99
C ILE A 535 -38.53 -8.90 27.14
N VAL A 536 -38.29 -8.00 28.08
CA VAL A 536 -39.18 -6.85 28.38
C VAL A 536 -38.49 -5.57 27.93
N PHE A 537 -39.25 -4.70 27.26
CA PHE A 537 -38.76 -3.37 26.87
C PHE A 537 -39.46 -2.30 27.71
N ALA A 538 -38.69 -1.36 28.27
CA ALA A 538 -39.21 -0.19 28.98
C ALA A 538 -38.46 1.08 28.55
N ALA A 539 -39.16 2.20 28.51
CA ALA A 539 -38.55 3.50 28.26
C ALA A 539 -37.75 4.02 29.47
N GLU A 540 -38.15 3.66 30.67
CA GLU A 540 -37.53 4.02 31.94
C GLU A 540 -37.64 2.87 32.95
N ALA A 541 -36.62 2.72 33.78
CA ALA A 541 -36.67 1.75 34.90
C ALA A 541 -36.68 2.53 36.24
N LYS A 542 -37.64 2.20 37.10
CA LYS A 542 -37.80 2.85 38.43
C LYS A 542 -36.61 2.67 39.39
N GLU A 543 -35.75 1.68 39.09
CA GLU A 543 -34.62 1.30 39.99
C GLU A 543 -33.25 1.63 39.39
N MET A 544 -33.20 2.39 38.27
CA MET A 544 -31.93 2.74 37.64
C MET A 544 -31.26 3.92 38.35
N GLN A 545 -30.15 3.66 39.01
CA GLN A 545 -29.23 4.70 39.46
C GLN A 545 -28.24 5.03 38.32
N TYR A 546 -28.19 6.26 37.88
CA TYR A 546 -27.22 6.72 36.92
C TYR A 546 -25.91 7.08 37.65
N LEU A 547 -24.84 6.32 37.43
CA LEU A 547 -23.52 6.71 37.88
C LEU A 547 -22.85 7.52 36.74
N VAL A 548 -22.75 8.80 36.87
CA VAL A 548 -22.05 9.66 35.91
C VAL A 548 -20.56 9.62 36.20
N LYS A 549 -19.78 9.01 35.30
CA LYS A 549 -18.31 9.05 35.37
C LYS A 549 -17.80 10.09 34.38
N PRO A 550 -17.09 11.12 34.86
CA PRO A 550 -16.49 12.12 33.96
C PRO A 550 -15.40 11.48 33.10
N ASP A 551 -15.46 11.70 31.81
CA ASP A 551 -14.39 11.32 30.87
C ASP A 551 -13.30 12.39 30.88
N TYR A 552 -12.28 12.17 31.69
CA TYR A 552 -11.16 13.11 31.87
C TYR A 552 -10.41 13.39 30.57
N SER A 553 -10.35 12.43 29.66
CA SER A 553 -9.65 12.58 28.38
C SER A 553 -10.36 13.53 27.42
N LYS A 554 -11.67 13.69 27.57
CA LYS A 554 -12.51 14.60 26.76
C LYS A 554 -12.77 15.94 27.45
N ILE A 555 -13.00 15.91 28.77
CA ILE A 555 -13.32 17.14 29.54
C ILE A 555 -12.09 18.05 29.60
N GLY A 556 -10.88 17.52 29.81
CA GLY A 556 -9.66 18.30 29.89
C GLY A 556 -9.40 19.16 28.63
N PRO A 557 -9.30 18.57 27.44
CA PRO A 557 -9.08 19.31 26.18
C PRO A 557 -10.23 20.27 25.81
N ALA A 558 -11.48 19.90 26.13
CA ALA A 558 -12.66 20.69 25.75
C ALA A 558 -12.91 21.94 26.64
N TYR A 559 -12.58 21.83 27.93
CA TYR A 559 -12.97 22.84 28.91
C TYR A 559 -11.81 23.48 29.72
N GLY A 560 -10.58 23.02 29.52
CA GLY A 560 -9.37 23.59 30.09
C GLY A 560 -9.48 23.85 31.61
N ASN A 561 -9.35 25.12 32.02
CA ASN A 561 -9.38 25.54 33.44
C ASN A 561 -10.74 25.32 34.14
N LEU A 562 -11.83 25.11 33.40
CA LEU A 562 -13.16 24.81 33.95
C LEU A 562 -13.36 23.31 34.24
N SER A 563 -12.46 22.45 33.74
CA SER A 563 -12.55 21.00 33.88
C SER A 563 -12.68 20.51 35.34
N PRO A 564 -11.93 21.06 36.33
CA PRO A 564 -12.08 20.62 37.72
C PRO A 564 -13.47 20.93 38.30
N GLN A 565 -14.06 22.07 37.93
CA GLN A 565 -15.40 22.46 38.40
C GLN A 565 -16.49 21.59 37.77
N ILE A 566 -16.37 21.27 36.48
CA ILE A 566 -17.30 20.37 35.77
C ILE A 566 -17.22 18.98 36.36
N ILE A 567 -16.01 18.46 36.60
CA ILE A 567 -15.79 17.15 37.19
C ILE A 567 -16.37 17.06 38.60
N ALA A 568 -16.12 18.07 39.45
CA ALA A 568 -16.65 18.11 40.80
C ALA A 568 -18.20 18.12 40.80
N ARG A 569 -18.82 18.88 39.89
CA ARG A 569 -20.27 18.91 39.77
C ARG A 569 -20.88 17.62 39.27
N LEU A 570 -20.28 17.01 38.25
CA LEU A 570 -20.68 15.67 37.74
C LEU A 570 -20.54 14.55 38.80
N THR A 571 -19.60 14.70 39.74
CA THR A 571 -19.37 13.73 40.83
C THR A 571 -20.28 13.98 42.05
N MET A 572 -20.79 15.23 42.24
CA MET A 572 -21.72 15.57 43.34
C MET A 572 -23.18 15.28 42.99
N ASP A 573 -23.53 15.37 41.69
CA ASP A 573 -24.90 15.17 41.20
C ASP A 573 -25.17 13.70 40.81
N SER A 574 -24.23 12.75 41.09
CA SER A 574 -24.33 11.31 40.81
C SER A 574 -24.66 10.48 42.11
#